data_7429b1634ba392c5a52453f763d75f15
#
_entry.id   7429b1634ba392c5a52453f763d75f15
#
_cell.length_a   1.000
_cell.length_b   1.000
_cell.length_c   1.000
_cell.angle_alpha   90.00
_cell.angle_beta   90.00
_cell.angle_gamma   90.00
#
_symmetry.space_group_name_H-M   'P 1'
#
loop_
_entity.id
_entity.type
_entity.pdbx_description
1 polymer ?
#
loop_
_entity_poly.entity_id
_entity_poly.type
_entity_poly.pdbx_seq_one_letter_code
_entity_poly.pdbx_strand_id
1 'polypeptide(L)'
;MHISSLGPAIKRYRKVAGLTQAELGERTGFDPKTISRFETGTYTPSVEALFMLANAMGVKLKVFFADYGDEDEQRAYLFGVVHKAPPKDLGKLIAAVDHALSKP
;
A
#
# COMPACT_ATOMS: atom_id res chain seq x y z
N MET A 1 16.16 -2.92 -0.13
CA MET A 1 14.97 -2.47 -0.85
C MET A 1 14.51 -1.13 -0.35
N HIS A 2 14.01 -0.32 -1.21
CA HIS A 2 13.61 1.03 -0.87
C HIS A 2 12.11 1.21 -0.97
N ILE A 3 11.60 2.21 -0.27
CA ILE A 3 10.20 2.57 -0.34
C ILE A 3 9.78 2.87 -1.78
N SER A 4 10.75 3.22 -2.63
CA SER A 4 10.48 3.48 -4.05
C SER A 4 9.91 2.28 -4.80
N SER A 5 10.08 1.06 -4.27
CA SER A 5 9.50 -0.13 -4.91
C SER A 5 8.00 -0.25 -4.69
N LEU A 6 7.44 0.55 -3.79
CA LEU A 6 6.02 0.54 -3.51
C LEU A 6 5.21 1.00 -4.72
N GLY A 7 5.67 2.06 -5.39
CA GLY A 7 4.98 2.57 -6.57
C GLY A 7 4.85 1.53 -7.69
N PRO A 8 5.96 0.91 -8.09
CA PRO A 8 5.89 -0.17 -9.08
C PRO A 8 4.97 -1.31 -8.68
N ALA A 9 4.93 -1.65 -7.38
CA ALA A 9 4.03 -2.70 -6.90
C ALA A 9 2.57 -2.28 -7.07
N ILE A 10 2.24 -1.05 -6.72
CA ILE A 10 0.88 -0.53 -6.91
C ILE A 10 0.48 -0.63 -8.38
N LYS A 11 1.36 -0.20 -9.28
CA LYS A 11 1.10 -0.25 -10.71
C LYS A 11 0.88 -1.69 -11.18
N ARG A 12 1.73 -2.60 -10.74
CA ARG A 12 1.66 -4.01 -11.15
C ARG A 12 0.32 -4.62 -10.73
N TYR A 13 -0.08 -4.44 -9.48
CA TYR A 13 -1.34 -5.03 -9.02
C TYR A 13 -2.55 -4.34 -9.61
N ARG A 14 -2.44 -3.05 -9.92
CA ARG A 14 -3.50 -2.37 -10.64
C ARG A 14 -3.73 -3.01 -12.01
N LYS A 15 -2.65 -3.27 -12.73
CA LYS A 15 -2.75 -3.88 -14.07
C LYS A 15 -3.27 -5.31 -13.99
N VAL A 16 -2.83 -6.06 -12.99
CA VAL A 16 -3.33 -7.43 -12.79
C VAL A 16 -4.84 -7.40 -12.53
N ALA A 17 -5.31 -6.38 -11.82
CA ALA A 17 -6.74 -6.23 -11.54
C ALA A 17 -7.51 -5.71 -12.77
N GLY A 18 -6.81 -5.37 -13.85
CA GLY A 18 -7.46 -4.89 -15.07
C GLY A 18 -7.95 -3.47 -15.00
N LEU A 19 -7.38 -2.65 -14.11
CA LEU A 19 -7.86 -1.29 -13.88
C LEU A 19 -6.93 -0.27 -14.51
N THR A 20 -7.52 0.79 -15.09
CA THR A 20 -6.77 1.98 -15.47
C THR A 20 -6.54 2.83 -14.22
N GLN A 21 -5.64 3.81 -14.34
CA GLN A 21 -5.45 4.77 -13.25
C GLN A 21 -6.77 5.50 -12.93
N ALA A 22 -7.53 5.84 -13.96
CA ALA A 22 -8.81 6.52 -13.77
C ALA A 22 -9.80 5.61 -13.02
N GLU A 23 -9.86 4.34 -13.39
CA GLU A 23 -10.76 3.40 -12.73
C GLU A 23 -10.37 3.16 -11.28
N LEU A 24 -9.08 3.03 -11.02
CA LEU A 24 -8.63 2.89 -9.63
C LEU A 24 -8.94 4.16 -8.83
N GLY A 25 -8.78 5.31 -9.47
CA GLY A 25 -9.16 6.58 -8.85
C GLY A 25 -10.63 6.62 -8.47
N GLU A 26 -11.51 6.18 -9.38
CA GLU A 26 -12.94 6.11 -9.10
C GLU A 26 -13.26 5.25 -7.89
N ARG A 27 -12.60 4.09 -7.80
CA ARG A 27 -12.87 3.15 -6.70
C ARG A 27 -12.38 3.64 -5.36
N THR A 28 -11.35 4.48 -5.36
CA THR A 28 -10.72 4.94 -4.13
C THR A 28 -11.06 6.37 -3.77
N GLY A 29 -11.56 7.14 -4.73
CA GLY A 29 -11.77 8.56 -4.54
C GLY A 29 -10.54 9.42 -4.81
N PHE A 30 -9.44 8.80 -5.22
CA PHE A 30 -8.24 9.56 -5.58
C PHE A 30 -8.31 10.06 -7.01
N ASP A 31 -7.76 11.26 -7.24
CA ASP A 31 -7.57 11.78 -8.58
C ASP A 31 -6.61 10.84 -9.34
N PRO A 32 -6.83 10.59 -10.64
CA PRO A 32 -5.90 9.76 -11.42
C PRO A 32 -4.47 10.26 -11.38
N LYS A 33 -4.27 11.59 -11.27
CA LYS A 33 -2.92 12.14 -11.14
C LYS A 33 -2.27 11.70 -9.83
N THR A 34 -3.05 11.59 -8.77
CA THR A 34 -2.55 11.12 -7.49
C THR A 34 -2.14 9.65 -7.58
N ILE A 35 -2.96 8.82 -8.26
CA ILE A 35 -2.59 7.43 -8.51
C ILE A 35 -1.26 7.37 -9.27
N SER A 36 -1.13 8.19 -10.32
CA SER A 36 0.11 8.22 -11.09
C SER A 36 1.31 8.60 -10.22
N ARG A 37 1.13 9.56 -9.33
CA ARG A 37 2.21 10.00 -8.45
C ARG A 37 2.60 8.95 -7.42
N PHE A 38 1.64 8.15 -6.96
CA PHE A 38 1.95 6.98 -6.13
C PHE A 38 2.79 5.98 -6.91
N GLU A 39 2.41 5.72 -8.16
CA GLU A 39 3.08 4.71 -8.98
C GLU A 39 4.49 5.12 -9.37
N THR A 40 4.73 6.41 -9.56
CA THR A 40 6.06 6.91 -9.92
C THR A 40 6.94 7.17 -8.70
N GLY A 41 6.38 7.08 -7.50
CA GLY A 41 7.14 7.37 -6.29
C GLY A 41 7.22 8.85 -5.94
N THR A 42 6.52 9.70 -6.68
CA THR A 42 6.48 11.14 -6.38
C THR A 42 5.82 11.40 -5.04
N TYR A 43 4.75 10.64 -4.76
CA TYR A 43 4.07 10.68 -3.47
C TYR A 43 4.13 9.30 -2.84
N THR A 44 4.29 9.26 -1.53
CA THR A 44 4.17 8.01 -0.77
C THR A 44 2.76 7.95 -0.19
N PRO A 45 2.00 6.90 -0.48
CA PRO A 45 0.65 6.78 0.07
C PRO A 45 0.67 6.72 1.59
N SER A 46 -0.34 7.32 2.21
CA SER A 46 -0.55 7.14 3.64
C SER A 46 -1.00 5.71 3.92
N VAL A 47 -1.01 5.30 5.18
CA VAL A 47 -1.51 3.98 5.56
C VAL A 47 -2.95 3.80 5.10
N GLU A 48 -3.78 4.80 5.32
CA GLU A 48 -5.17 4.74 4.88
C GLU A 48 -5.26 4.56 3.37
N ALA A 49 -4.44 5.30 2.62
CA ALA A 49 -4.43 5.19 1.17
C ALA A 49 -4.02 3.79 0.72
N LEU A 50 -3.03 3.20 1.38
CA LEU A 50 -2.60 1.83 1.06
C LEU A 50 -3.72 0.82 1.26
N PHE A 51 -4.47 0.93 2.35
CA PHE A 51 -5.62 0.05 2.57
C PHE A 51 -6.68 0.25 1.50
N MET A 52 -6.95 1.49 1.13
CA MET A 52 -7.95 1.78 0.10
C MET A 52 -7.51 1.20 -1.25
N LEU A 53 -6.23 1.36 -1.59
CA LEU A 53 -5.70 0.82 -2.84
C LEU A 53 -5.77 -0.71 -2.85
N ALA A 54 -5.34 -1.34 -1.77
CA ALA A 54 -5.38 -2.80 -1.67
C ALA A 54 -6.81 -3.32 -1.83
N ASN A 55 -7.74 -2.67 -1.16
CA ASN A 55 -9.14 -3.06 -1.19
C ASN A 55 -9.71 -2.94 -2.60
N ALA A 56 -9.42 -1.82 -3.26
CA ALA A 56 -9.94 -1.55 -4.61
C ALA A 56 -9.39 -2.53 -5.63
N MET A 57 -8.17 -3.02 -5.42
CA MET A 57 -7.53 -3.96 -6.33
C MET A 57 -7.77 -5.42 -5.94
N GLY A 58 -8.46 -5.66 -4.82
CA GLY A 58 -8.77 -7.01 -4.39
C GLY A 58 -7.56 -7.78 -3.88
N VAL A 59 -6.57 -7.10 -3.35
CA VAL A 59 -5.36 -7.74 -2.82
C VAL A 59 -5.20 -7.41 -1.35
N LYS A 60 -4.39 -8.20 -0.67
CA LYS A 60 -4.04 -7.94 0.71
C LYS A 60 -2.92 -6.94 0.77
N LEU A 61 -2.92 -6.11 1.81
CA LEU A 61 -1.91 -5.07 1.99
C LEU A 61 -0.49 -5.62 1.87
N LYS A 62 -0.25 -6.82 2.35
CA LYS A 62 1.10 -7.40 2.38
C LYS A 62 1.74 -7.55 1.00
N VAL A 63 0.94 -7.64 -0.07
CA VAL A 63 1.52 -7.84 -1.40
C VAL A 63 2.35 -6.64 -1.84
N PHE A 64 2.06 -5.45 -1.33
CA PHE A 64 2.84 -4.27 -1.68
C PHE A 64 4.27 -4.33 -1.15
N PHE A 65 4.54 -5.18 -0.18
CA PHE A 65 5.84 -5.27 0.47
C PHE A 65 6.62 -6.54 0.08
N ALA A 66 6.08 -7.32 -0.84
CA ALA A 66 6.71 -8.60 -1.21
C ALA A 66 8.09 -8.40 -1.83
N ASP A 67 8.32 -7.25 -2.46
CA ASP A 67 9.58 -6.99 -3.16
C ASP A 67 10.56 -6.17 -2.33
N TYR A 68 10.25 -5.88 -1.06
CA TYR A 68 11.22 -5.20 -0.21
C TYR A 68 12.36 -6.15 0.10
N GLY A 69 13.58 -5.61 -0.02
CA GLY A 69 14.79 -6.37 0.03
C GLY A 69 15.03 -7.17 1.30
N ASP A 70 16.03 -6.76 2.09
CA ASP A 70 16.35 -7.55 3.24
C ASP A 70 15.42 -7.25 4.42
N GLU A 71 15.57 -8.06 5.43
CA GLU A 71 14.74 -8.00 6.63
C GLU A 71 14.83 -6.64 7.33
N ASP A 72 16.02 -6.09 7.38
CA ASP A 72 16.22 -4.80 8.06
C ASP A 72 15.50 -3.68 7.33
N GLU A 73 15.52 -3.68 6.01
CA GLU A 73 14.82 -2.68 5.22
C GLU A 73 13.31 -2.81 5.39
N GLN A 74 12.81 -4.05 5.42
CA GLN A 74 11.39 -4.31 5.63
C GLN A 74 10.94 -3.78 6.99
N ARG A 75 11.74 -4.06 8.02
CA ARG A 75 11.43 -3.59 9.37
C ARG A 75 11.44 -2.07 9.45
N ALA A 76 12.43 -1.44 8.83
CA ALA A 76 12.54 0.02 8.86
C ALA A 76 11.33 0.66 8.18
N TYR A 77 10.91 0.11 7.05
CA TYR A 77 9.74 0.65 6.36
C TYR A 77 8.49 0.53 7.21
N LEU A 78 8.23 -0.67 7.75
CA LEU A 78 7.05 -0.91 8.56
C LEU A 78 7.04 -0.02 9.81
N PHE A 79 8.20 0.13 10.45
CA PHE A 79 8.31 1.00 11.60
C PHE A 79 7.94 2.43 11.23
N GLY A 80 8.44 2.92 10.10
CA GLY A 80 8.13 4.27 9.63
C GLY A 80 6.64 4.47 9.37
N VAL A 81 6.00 3.47 8.74
CA VAL A 81 4.57 3.54 8.46
C VAL A 81 3.77 3.62 9.77
N VAL A 82 4.09 2.75 10.72
CA VAL A 82 3.38 2.72 12.00
C VAL A 82 3.62 4.01 12.78
N HIS A 83 4.87 4.45 12.81
CA HIS A 83 5.24 5.65 13.57
C HIS A 83 4.52 6.90 13.06
N LYS A 84 4.32 7.00 11.76
CA LYS A 84 3.69 8.18 11.15
C LYS A 84 2.18 8.05 10.99
N ALA A 85 1.63 6.89 11.28
CA ALA A 85 0.20 6.66 11.08
C ALA A 85 -0.63 7.56 11.99
N PRO A 86 -1.69 8.19 11.45
CA PRO A 86 -2.62 8.94 12.29
C PRO A 86 -3.31 7.99 13.27
N PRO A 87 -3.72 8.49 14.45
CA PRO A 87 -4.41 7.62 15.42
C PRO A 87 -5.61 6.88 14.84
N LYS A 88 -6.30 7.49 13.89
CA LYS A 88 -7.48 6.87 13.27
C LYS A 88 -7.14 5.59 12.49
N ASP A 89 -5.89 5.45 12.07
CA ASP A 89 -5.46 4.29 11.29
C ASP A 89 -4.87 3.18 12.13
N LEU A 90 -4.59 3.44 13.41
CA LEU A 90 -3.92 2.44 14.25
C LEU A 90 -4.76 1.19 14.43
N GLY A 91 -6.08 1.34 14.56
CA GLY A 91 -6.96 0.18 14.69
C GLY A 91 -6.89 -0.71 13.46
N LYS A 92 -6.86 -0.10 12.29
CA LYS A 92 -6.74 -0.85 11.02
C LYS A 92 -5.42 -1.58 10.94
N LEU A 93 -4.34 -0.94 11.38
CA LEU A 93 -3.02 -1.56 11.39
C LEU A 93 -2.98 -2.75 12.33
N ILE A 94 -3.54 -2.58 13.52
CA ILE A 94 -3.60 -3.68 14.49
C ILE A 94 -4.37 -4.86 13.90
N ALA A 95 -5.51 -4.58 13.28
CA ALA A 95 -6.33 -5.64 12.69
C ALA A 95 -5.57 -6.35 11.56
N ALA A 96 -4.84 -5.59 10.74
CA ALA A 96 -4.07 -6.16 9.64
C ALA A 96 -2.94 -7.05 10.17
N VAL A 97 -2.25 -6.60 11.21
CA VAL A 97 -1.17 -7.38 11.82
C VAL A 97 -1.72 -8.65 12.45
N ASP A 98 -2.80 -8.53 13.20
CA ASP A 98 -3.44 -9.69 13.82
C ASP A 98 -3.85 -10.71 12.78
N HIS A 99 -4.45 -10.25 11.70
CA HIS A 99 -4.87 -11.14 10.61
C HIS A 99 -3.66 -11.84 10.00
N ALA A 100 -2.57 -11.10 9.78
CA ALA A 100 -1.38 -11.64 9.15
C ALA A 100 -0.70 -12.69 10.03
N LEU A 101 -0.76 -12.52 11.37
CA LEU A 101 -0.06 -13.39 12.31
C LEU A 101 -0.92 -14.53 12.86
N SER A 102 -2.23 -14.46 12.67
CA SER A 102 -3.14 -15.43 13.29
C SER A 102 -3.41 -16.65 12.45
N LYS A 103 -2.77 -16.76 11.30
CA LYS A 103 -3.08 -17.85 10.41
C LYS A 103 -2.52 -19.16 10.89
N PRO A 104 -3.17 -20.22 10.51
CA PRO A 104 -2.69 -21.55 10.82
C PRO A 104 -1.38 -21.86 10.13
#